data_a6d98ca9446d14c893f53e3f15f9bb2d
#
_entry.id   a6d98ca9446d14c893f53e3f15f9bb2d
#
_cell.length_a   1.000
_cell.length_b   1.000
_cell.length_c   1.000
_cell.angle_alpha   90.00
_cell.angle_beta   90.00
_cell.angle_gamma   90.00
#
_symmetry.space_group_name_H-M   'P 1'
#
loop_
_entity.id
_entity.type
_entity.pdbx_description
1 polymer ?
#
loop_
_entity_poly.entity_id
_entity_poly.type
_entity_poly.pdbx_seq_one_letter_code
_entity_poly.pdbx_strand_id
1 'polypeptide(L)'
;MRICYFGLFDPEYERNRVLISGLRQNGVEVVVCTGHGKGIHAYWRLLKSWWATHIRYNLVIVGYSDTRFSVILARILFRCPLVWDAFYSLYDSYVFDRKLVAPSSIKAGYYWLIDFLCCKIASRILLDTSVHVEYFRKTFYVNKQKLICSLVGASPDIFRSLLLTAPHHGFRILFFGNFTPLQGIAFILRAAKLLEHAKEVRFDIIGSGQTYNDMCLLAEKLQVPNVLFHERKPIHELVRAIADADVCLGIFGETGKTQRVIPNKVYEAIAMKKPVLTADTPAIRELFIDHENILLCRAADPEDLAKKINLLINNRTLREHIAVGGFEAYQANCTPAIIGSKLLDVLKRAI
;
A
#
# COMPACT_ATOMS: atom_id res chain seq x y z
N MET A 1 -5.95 -22.26 16.63
CA MET A 1 -4.93 -21.27 17.00
C MET A 1 -5.63 -19.95 17.28
N ARG A 2 -5.26 -19.26 18.37
CA ARG A 2 -5.86 -17.97 18.76
C ARG A 2 -4.80 -16.89 18.71
N ILE A 3 -5.06 -15.81 17.95
CA ILE A 3 -4.16 -14.68 17.75
C ILE A 3 -4.81 -13.40 18.28
N CYS A 4 -4.06 -12.60 19.05
CA CYS A 4 -4.44 -11.22 19.35
C CYS A 4 -3.86 -10.30 18.26
N TYR A 5 -4.72 -9.56 17.56
CA TYR A 5 -4.32 -8.48 16.67
C TYR A 5 -4.40 -7.17 17.45
N PHE A 6 -3.25 -6.65 17.85
CA PHE A 6 -3.11 -5.65 18.92
C PHE A 6 -2.49 -4.35 18.42
N GLY A 7 -2.90 -3.21 19.00
CA GLY A 7 -2.23 -1.92 18.80
C GLY A 7 -3.18 -0.78 18.44
N LEU A 8 -2.61 0.39 18.23
CA LEU A 8 -3.33 1.58 17.74
C LEU A 8 -3.32 1.58 16.21
N PHE A 9 -4.08 0.71 15.60
CA PHE A 9 -4.20 0.58 14.15
C PHE A 9 -5.64 0.81 13.71
N ASP A 10 -5.81 1.14 12.44
CA ASP A 10 -7.11 1.21 11.79
C ASP A 10 -7.46 -0.17 11.21
N PRO A 11 -8.49 -0.88 11.73
CA PRO A 11 -8.92 -2.16 11.18
C PRO A 11 -9.42 -2.08 9.74
N GLU A 12 -9.89 -0.90 9.33
CA GLU A 12 -10.40 -0.64 8.00
C GLU A 12 -9.29 -0.30 6.98
N TYR A 13 -8.06 -0.07 7.45
CA TYR A 13 -6.92 0.06 6.54
C TYR A 13 -6.65 -1.26 5.84
N GLU A 14 -6.52 -1.25 4.51
CA GLU A 14 -6.57 -2.43 3.65
C GLU A 14 -5.61 -3.54 4.11
N ARG A 15 -4.36 -3.22 4.46
CA ARG A 15 -3.40 -4.22 4.96
C ARG A 15 -3.87 -4.94 6.23
N ASN A 16 -4.39 -4.20 7.20
CA ASN A 16 -4.90 -4.80 8.46
C ASN A 16 -6.13 -5.67 8.16
N ARG A 17 -7.05 -5.16 7.33
CA ARG A 17 -8.26 -5.87 6.92
C ARG A 17 -7.94 -7.19 6.22
N VAL A 18 -7.03 -7.17 5.25
CA VAL A 18 -6.61 -8.36 4.50
C VAL A 18 -5.98 -9.41 5.43
N LEU A 19 -5.07 -8.99 6.32
CA LEU A 19 -4.42 -9.93 7.25
C LEU A 19 -5.41 -10.52 8.25
N ILE A 20 -6.27 -9.70 8.85
CA ILE A 20 -7.30 -10.17 9.81
C ILE A 20 -8.29 -11.11 9.13
N SER A 21 -8.84 -10.71 7.98
CA SER A 21 -9.79 -11.52 7.22
C SER A 21 -9.14 -12.81 6.72
N GLY A 22 -7.93 -12.73 6.18
CA GLY A 22 -7.21 -13.88 5.67
C GLY A 22 -6.90 -14.92 6.73
N LEU A 23 -6.47 -14.51 7.92
CA LEU A 23 -6.26 -15.43 9.04
C LEU A 23 -7.58 -16.08 9.49
N ARG A 24 -8.67 -15.31 9.57
CA ARG A 24 -10.00 -15.85 9.92
C ARG A 24 -10.50 -16.86 8.90
N GLN A 25 -10.36 -16.58 7.60
CA GLN A 25 -10.74 -17.49 6.52
C GLN A 25 -9.95 -18.81 6.54
N ASN A 26 -8.77 -18.82 7.16
CA ASN A 26 -7.94 -20.02 7.36
C ASN A 26 -8.12 -20.66 8.76
N GLY A 27 -9.25 -20.43 9.42
CA GLY A 27 -9.62 -21.09 10.66
C GLY A 27 -8.90 -20.58 11.93
N VAL A 28 -8.29 -19.39 11.86
CA VAL A 28 -7.66 -18.75 13.02
C VAL A 28 -8.67 -17.89 13.75
N GLU A 29 -8.78 -18.07 15.07
CA GLU A 29 -9.53 -17.16 15.93
C GLU A 29 -8.72 -15.88 16.12
N VAL A 30 -9.13 -14.79 15.47
CA VAL A 30 -8.45 -13.49 15.55
C VAL A 30 -9.27 -12.55 16.44
N VAL A 31 -8.74 -12.24 17.61
CA VAL A 31 -9.29 -11.25 18.55
C VAL A 31 -8.64 -9.91 18.28
N VAL A 32 -9.44 -8.91 17.93
CA VAL A 32 -8.96 -7.56 17.62
C VAL A 32 -8.99 -6.70 18.87
N CYS A 33 -7.81 -6.26 19.32
CA CYS A 33 -7.63 -5.36 20.43
C CYS A 33 -7.04 -4.04 19.94
N THR A 34 -7.88 -3.04 19.74
CA THR A 34 -7.43 -1.72 19.26
C THR A 34 -8.03 -0.59 20.09
N GLY A 35 -7.35 0.57 20.07
CA GLY A 35 -7.83 1.80 20.68
C GLY A 35 -8.10 2.87 19.63
N HIS A 36 -9.26 3.50 19.71
CA HIS A 36 -9.62 4.60 18.81
C HIS A 36 -9.16 5.95 19.37
N GLY A 37 -8.83 6.90 18.50
CA GLY A 37 -8.43 8.26 18.85
C GLY A 37 -6.92 8.50 18.87
N LYS A 38 -6.49 9.61 19.45
CA LYS A 38 -5.09 10.04 19.51
C LYS A 38 -4.59 10.17 20.95
N GLY A 39 -3.27 10.12 21.11
CA GLY A 39 -2.60 10.38 22.36
C GLY A 39 -2.84 9.31 23.43
N ILE A 40 -2.67 9.70 24.70
CA ILE A 40 -2.72 8.78 25.86
C ILE A 40 -4.09 8.10 26.03
N HIS A 41 -5.17 8.77 25.67
CA HIS A 41 -6.52 8.21 25.75
C HIS A 41 -6.73 7.02 24.81
N ALA A 42 -6.05 6.98 23.66
CA ALA A 42 -6.11 5.84 22.78
C ALA A 42 -5.43 4.61 23.42
N TYR A 43 -4.32 4.80 24.11
CA TYR A 43 -3.65 3.72 24.86
C TYR A 43 -4.49 3.22 26.04
N TRP A 44 -5.18 4.11 26.76
CA TRP A 44 -6.13 3.68 27.80
C TRP A 44 -7.26 2.81 27.25
N ARG A 45 -7.83 3.17 26.09
CA ARG A 45 -8.83 2.34 25.41
C ARG A 45 -8.26 1.00 24.96
N LEU A 46 -7.03 0.99 24.42
CA LEU A 46 -6.32 -0.22 24.04
C LEU A 46 -6.12 -1.15 25.24
N LEU A 47 -5.69 -0.62 26.39
CA LEU A 47 -5.52 -1.38 27.62
C LEU A 47 -6.85 -1.94 28.14
N LYS A 48 -7.93 -1.15 28.08
CA LYS A 48 -9.29 -1.65 28.43
C LYS A 48 -9.74 -2.78 27.50
N SER A 49 -9.53 -2.62 26.19
CA SER A 49 -9.82 -3.66 25.19
C SER A 49 -9.03 -4.94 25.47
N TRP A 50 -7.75 -4.82 25.76
CA TRP A 50 -6.91 -5.95 26.14
C TRP A 50 -7.37 -6.61 27.44
N TRP A 51 -7.69 -5.82 28.48
CA TRP A 51 -8.16 -6.34 29.76
C TRP A 51 -9.50 -7.08 29.62
N ALA A 52 -10.41 -6.60 28.79
CA ALA A 52 -11.71 -7.23 28.57
C ALA A 52 -11.59 -8.62 27.90
N THR A 53 -10.45 -8.93 27.28
CA THR A 53 -10.24 -10.18 26.54
C THR A 53 -9.36 -11.18 27.29
N HIS A 54 -9.39 -11.26 28.61
CA HIS A 54 -8.54 -12.09 29.51
C HIS A 54 -8.39 -13.56 29.08
N ILE A 55 -7.76 -13.80 27.91
CA ILE A 55 -7.64 -15.09 27.25
C ILE A 55 -6.15 -15.36 26.99
N ARG A 56 -5.76 -16.62 26.98
CA ARG A 56 -4.42 -17.01 26.52
C ARG A 56 -4.37 -16.98 24.99
N TYR A 57 -3.39 -16.28 24.46
CA TYR A 57 -3.09 -16.23 23.02
C TYR A 57 -1.87 -17.09 22.70
N ASN A 58 -1.88 -17.74 21.53
CA ASN A 58 -0.73 -18.44 21.00
C ASN A 58 0.31 -17.46 20.44
N LEU A 59 -0.18 -16.32 19.93
CA LEU A 59 0.63 -15.31 19.24
C LEU A 59 -0.04 -13.94 19.36
N VAL A 60 0.75 -12.86 19.39
CA VAL A 60 0.26 -11.50 19.18
C VAL A 60 0.82 -10.93 17.89
N ILE A 61 -0.04 -10.34 17.05
CA ILE A 61 0.35 -9.55 15.90
C ILE A 61 0.11 -8.09 16.24
N VAL A 62 1.15 -7.26 16.23
CA VAL A 62 1.00 -5.82 16.33
C VAL A 62 0.71 -5.29 14.94
N GLY A 63 -0.55 -4.85 14.74
CA GLY A 63 -1.05 -4.39 13.45
C GLY A 63 -0.33 -3.12 12.96
N TYR A 64 -0.32 -2.96 11.64
CA TYR A 64 0.27 -1.79 11.00
C TYR A 64 -0.33 -0.48 11.51
N SER A 65 0.54 0.39 11.99
CA SER A 65 0.21 1.76 12.40
C SER A 65 1.45 2.65 12.39
N ASP A 66 1.24 3.97 12.42
CA ASP A 66 2.34 4.94 12.51
C ASP A 66 2.98 4.98 13.91
N THR A 67 2.38 4.31 14.91
CA THR A 67 2.87 4.31 16.29
C THR A 67 3.67 3.04 16.61
N ARG A 68 4.96 3.19 16.87
CA ARG A 68 5.86 2.10 17.26
C ARG A 68 5.74 1.69 18.74
N PHE A 69 5.20 2.57 19.57
CA PHE A 69 5.02 2.29 21.01
C PHE A 69 4.11 1.09 21.27
N SER A 70 3.17 0.79 20.37
CA SER A 70 2.33 -0.42 20.47
C SER A 70 3.15 -1.73 20.49
N VAL A 71 4.33 -1.78 19.83
CA VAL A 71 5.22 -2.94 19.84
C VAL A 71 5.85 -3.13 21.21
N ILE A 72 6.31 -2.04 21.83
CA ILE A 72 6.90 -2.05 23.17
C ILE A 72 5.83 -2.48 24.19
N LEU A 73 4.65 -1.87 24.11
CA LEU A 73 3.53 -2.19 25.00
C LEU A 73 3.11 -3.66 24.87
N ALA A 74 3.00 -4.17 23.63
CA ALA A 74 2.67 -5.57 23.40
C ALA A 74 3.69 -6.51 24.06
N ARG A 75 4.99 -6.19 24.01
CA ARG A 75 6.02 -7.01 24.65
C ARG A 75 5.91 -7.04 26.16
N ILE A 76 5.44 -5.97 26.77
CA ILE A 76 5.20 -5.90 28.23
C ILE A 76 3.95 -6.72 28.63
N LEU A 77 2.89 -6.65 27.82
CA LEU A 77 1.60 -7.24 28.16
C LEU A 77 1.51 -8.74 27.80
N PHE A 78 2.21 -9.19 26.74
CA PHE A 78 2.10 -10.54 26.25
C PHE A 78 3.40 -11.33 26.45
N ARG A 79 3.27 -12.57 26.96
CA ARG A 79 4.40 -13.51 27.10
C ARG A 79 4.58 -14.43 25.90
N CYS A 80 3.60 -14.46 24.98
CA CYS A 80 3.67 -15.25 23.75
C CYS A 80 4.56 -14.58 22.69
N PRO A 81 4.91 -15.30 21.59
CA PRO A 81 5.64 -14.72 20.46
C PRO A 81 4.94 -13.48 19.90
N LEU A 82 5.75 -12.46 19.58
CA LEU A 82 5.29 -11.18 19.04
C LEU A 82 5.69 -11.03 17.57
N VAL A 83 4.70 -10.85 16.71
CA VAL A 83 4.88 -10.49 15.31
C VAL A 83 4.56 -9.02 15.14
N TRP A 84 5.48 -8.28 14.55
CA TRP A 84 5.26 -6.86 14.24
C TRP A 84 4.98 -6.70 12.75
N ASP A 85 3.80 -6.22 12.39
CA ASP A 85 3.53 -5.76 11.02
C ASP A 85 4.15 -4.37 10.84
N ALA A 86 5.42 -4.35 10.46
CA ALA A 86 6.14 -3.11 10.24
C ALA A 86 5.60 -2.36 9.03
N PHE A 87 5.32 -3.10 7.95
CA PHE A 87 4.87 -2.62 6.64
C PHE A 87 5.84 -1.64 6.00
N TYR A 88 6.27 -0.60 6.71
CA TYR A 88 7.31 0.33 6.30
C TYR A 88 8.11 0.86 7.51
N SER A 89 9.26 1.47 7.23
CA SER A 89 10.11 2.15 8.22
C SER A 89 9.72 3.62 8.38
N LEU A 90 9.60 4.10 9.63
CA LEU A 90 9.45 5.53 9.92
C LEU A 90 10.68 6.31 9.44
N TYR A 91 11.88 5.77 9.71
CA TYR A 91 13.15 6.36 9.28
C TYR A 91 13.16 6.58 7.77
N ASP A 92 12.87 5.53 6.98
CA ASP A 92 12.80 5.64 5.52
C ASP A 92 11.75 6.65 5.05
N SER A 93 10.56 6.59 5.66
CA SER A 93 9.43 7.42 5.23
C SER A 93 9.60 8.90 5.53
N TYR A 94 10.08 9.25 6.72
CA TYR A 94 10.15 10.65 7.14
C TYR A 94 11.45 11.34 6.70
N VAL A 95 12.55 10.57 6.58
CA VAL A 95 13.86 11.11 6.23
C VAL A 95 14.08 11.09 4.72
N PHE A 96 13.88 9.94 4.06
CA PHE A 96 14.30 9.77 2.67
C PHE A 96 13.17 9.91 1.65
N ASP A 97 11.95 9.45 1.98
CA ASP A 97 10.82 9.58 1.06
C ASP A 97 10.18 10.97 1.16
N ARG A 98 9.62 11.30 2.33
CA ARG A 98 8.90 12.56 2.54
C ARG A 98 9.81 13.76 2.77
N LYS A 99 11.10 13.54 3.07
CA LYS A 99 12.11 14.58 3.35
C LYS A 99 11.66 15.61 4.39
N LEU A 100 10.87 15.16 5.38
CA LEU A 100 10.37 16.02 6.47
C LEU A 100 11.39 16.24 7.59
N VAL A 101 12.45 15.44 7.58
CA VAL A 101 13.50 15.45 8.60
C VAL A 101 14.85 15.30 7.92
N ALA A 102 15.79 16.18 8.24
CA ALA A 102 17.15 16.09 7.69
C ALA A 102 17.86 14.81 8.17
N PRO A 103 18.59 14.09 7.29
CA PRO A 103 19.24 12.82 7.62
C PRO A 103 20.23 12.90 8.81
N SER A 104 20.88 14.05 8.98
CA SER A 104 21.86 14.29 10.06
C SER A 104 21.23 14.78 11.38
N SER A 105 19.90 14.90 11.46
CA SER A 105 19.23 15.44 12.64
C SER A 105 19.06 14.38 13.74
N ILE A 106 18.96 14.85 14.99
CA ILE A 106 18.64 14.01 16.15
C ILE A 106 17.30 13.27 15.94
N LYS A 107 16.35 13.92 15.27
CA LYS A 107 15.04 13.34 14.97
C LYS A 107 15.14 12.18 13.97
N ALA A 108 16.04 12.24 13.00
CA ALA A 108 16.33 11.12 12.11
C ALA A 108 16.91 9.92 12.89
N GLY A 109 17.87 10.20 13.79
CA GLY A 109 18.42 9.20 14.72
C GLY A 109 17.34 8.54 15.59
N TYR A 110 16.38 9.34 16.09
CA TYR A 110 15.23 8.84 16.86
C TYR A 110 14.37 7.89 16.02
N TYR A 111 14.02 8.23 14.77
CA TYR A 111 13.23 7.34 13.91
C TYR A 111 13.97 6.04 13.59
N TRP A 112 15.27 6.12 13.35
CA TRP A 112 16.09 4.94 13.17
C TRP A 112 16.11 4.06 14.42
N LEU A 113 16.35 4.66 15.59
CA LEU A 113 16.44 3.95 16.87
C LEU A 113 15.12 3.25 17.23
N ILE A 114 13.97 3.91 17.05
CA ILE A 114 12.68 3.30 17.40
C ILE A 114 12.33 2.13 16.46
N ASP A 115 12.58 2.24 15.16
CA ASP A 115 12.42 1.13 14.22
C ASP A 115 13.39 -0.03 14.57
N PHE A 116 14.66 0.29 14.90
CA PHE A 116 15.65 -0.70 15.33
C PHE A 116 15.21 -1.44 16.61
N LEU A 117 14.74 -0.72 17.62
CA LEU A 117 14.25 -1.32 18.87
C LEU A 117 13.04 -2.23 18.61
N CYS A 118 12.09 -1.81 17.79
CA CYS A 118 10.97 -2.66 17.39
C CYS A 118 11.45 -3.94 16.69
N CYS A 119 12.46 -3.85 15.82
CA CYS A 119 13.07 -5.01 15.18
C CYS A 119 13.73 -5.97 16.19
N LYS A 120 14.34 -5.45 17.27
CA LYS A 120 14.92 -6.28 18.33
C LYS A 120 13.87 -6.97 19.18
N ILE A 121 12.80 -6.25 19.53
CA ILE A 121 11.70 -6.70 20.41
C ILE A 121 10.86 -7.78 19.72
N ALA A 122 10.54 -7.62 18.44
CA ALA A 122 9.70 -8.55 17.69
C ALA A 122 10.38 -9.90 17.48
N SER A 123 9.62 -10.99 17.63
CA SER A 123 10.05 -12.34 17.27
C SER A 123 10.09 -12.53 15.75
N ARG A 124 9.12 -11.92 15.05
CA ARG A 124 9.01 -11.86 13.58
C ARG A 124 8.54 -10.49 13.14
N ILE A 125 8.88 -10.11 11.90
CA ILE A 125 8.56 -8.81 11.32
C ILE A 125 7.96 -9.04 9.94
N LEU A 126 6.76 -8.49 9.69
CA LEU A 126 6.10 -8.56 8.40
C LEU A 126 6.44 -7.32 7.55
N LEU A 127 6.77 -7.55 6.31
CA LEU A 127 7.03 -6.56 5.27
C LEU A 127 6.31 -6.96 3.98
N ASP A 128 6.10 -6.03 3.08
CA ASP A 128 5.26 -6.24 1.89
C ASP A 128 6.00 -6.87 0.70
N THR A 129 7.32 -6.66 0.57
CA THR A 129 8.14 -7.15 -0.55
C THR A 129 9.48 -7.70 -0.08
N SER A 130 10.12 -8.52 -0.91
CA SER A 130 11.46 -9.05 -0.65
C SER A 130 12.53 -7.95 -0.68
N VAL A 131 12.34 -6.94 -1.54
CA VAL A 131 13.24 -5.76 -1.59
C VAL A 131 13.14 -4.98 -0.28
N HIS A 132 11.96 -4.87 0.29
CA HIS A 132 11.75 -4.21 1.58
C HIS A 132 12.33 -5.03 2.75
N VAL A 133 12.21 -6.37 2.69
CA VAL A 133 12.88 -7.29 3.62
C VAL A 133 14.39 -7.06 3.61
N GLU A 134 15.00 -6.94 2.44
CA GLU A 134 16.44 -6.71 2.32
C GLU A 134 16.85 -5.32 2.85
N TYR A 135 16.01 -4.30 2.64
CA TYR A 135 16.21 -2.98 3.24
C TYR A 135 16.24 -3.04 4.77
N PHE A 136 15.26 -3.71 5.41
CA PHE A 136 15.24 -3.87 6.86
C PHE A 136 16.44 -4.67 7.37
N ARG A 137 16.81 -5.74 6.67
CA ARG A 137 17.98 -6.57 7.01
C ARG A 137 19.24 -5.72 7.09
N LYS A 138 19.50 -4.89 6.07
CA LYS A 138 20.71 -4.05 5.98
C LYS A 138 20.65 -2.85 6.92
N THR A 139 19.52 -2.14 6.97
CA THR A 139 19.42 -0.87 7.69
C THR A 139 19.34 -1.05 9.21
N PHE A 140 18.64 -2.10 9.66
CA PHE A 140 18.43 -2.37 11.10
C PHE A 140 19.15 -3.62 11.60
N TYR A 141 20.04 -4.20 10.80
CA TYR A 141 20.83 -5.38 11.15
C TYR A 141 19.96 -6.54 11.69
N VAL A 142 18.86 -6.82 11.01
CA VAL A 142 17.90 -7.86 11.39
C VAL A 142 18.31 -9.20 10.78
N ASN A 143 18.25 -10.28 11.59
CA ASN A 143 18.44 -11.62 11.07
C ASN A 143 17.33 -11.96 10.06
N LYS A 144 17.71 -12.47 8.89
CA LYS A 144 16.79 -12.85 7.80
C LYS A 144 15.65 -13.76 8.28
N GLN A 145 15.92 -14.66 9.21
CA GLN A 145 14.94 -15.59 9.77
C GLN A 145 13.80 -14.89 10.53
N LYS A 146 14.00 -13.65 11.01
CA LYS A 146 12.95 -12.84 11.64
C LYS A 146 12.04 -12.14 10.64
N LEU A 147 12.46 -12.00 9.39
CA LEU A 147 11.77 -11.21 8.37
C LEU A 147 10.86 -12.11 7.54
N ILE A 148 9.62 -11.69 7.39
CA ILE A 148 8.60 -12.41 6.62
C ILE A 148 8.06 -11.45 5.55
N CYS A 149 8.11 -11.88 4.29
CA CYS A 149 7.44 -11.18 3.20
C CYS A 149 5.98 -11.62 3.15
N SER A 150 5.06 -10.65 3.22
CA SER A 150 3.62 -10.86 3.12
C SER A 150 3.01 -9.74 2.30
N LEU A 151 2.51 -10.05 1.12
CA LEU A 151 1.87 -9.09 0.22
C LEU A 151 0.72 -8.34 0.91
N VAL A 152 0.37 -7.16 0.38
CA VAL A 152 -0.74 -6.37 0.93
C VAL A 152 -2.09 -6.95 0.54
N GLY A 153 -2.30 -7.20 -0.75
CA GLY A 153 -3.56 -7.69 -1.28
C GLY A 153 -4.67 -6.64 -1.33
N ALA A 154 -5.88 -7.10 -1.62
CA ALA A 154 -7.11 -6.31 -1.56
C ALA A 154 -8.30 -7.16 -1.14
N SER A 155 -9.27 -6.54 -0.45
CA SER A 155 -10.48 -7.19 0.03
C SER A 155 -11.53 -7.32 -1.08
N PRO A 156 -11.92 -8.53 -1.51
CA PRO A 156 -12.87 -8.74 -2.62
C PRO A 156 -14.29 -8.25 -2.28
N ASP A 157 -14.63 -8.12 -1.00
CA ASP A 157 -15.92 -7.58 -0.57
C ASP A 157 -16.06 -6.07 -0.90
N ILE A 158 -14.93 -5.37 -1.04
CA ILE A 158 -14.87 -3.95 -1.36
C ILE A 158 -14.47 -3.75 -2.81
N PHE A 159 -13.32 -4.29 -3.20
CA PHE A 159 -12.74 -4.14 -4.54
C PHE A 159 -13.14 -5.33 -5.42
N ARG A 160 -14.31 -5.22 -6.02
CA ARG A 160 -14.84 -6.19 -6.98
C ARG A 160 -15.23 -5.50 -8.27
N SER A 161 -15.11 -6.22 -9.37
CA SER A 161 -15.54 -5.69 -10.67
C SER A 161 -17.02 -5.31 -10.61
N LEU A 162 -17.34 -4.09 -11.01
CA LEU A 162 -18.69 -3.58 -11.11
C LEU A 162 -19.09 -3.52 -12.59
N LEU A 163 -20.30 -3.95 -12.88
CA LEU A 163 -20.93 -3.70 -14.18
C LEU A 163 -21.34 -2.23 -14.21
N LEU A 164 -20.72 -1.48 -15.09
CA LEU A 164 -21.12 -0.10 -15.33
C LEU A 164 -22.38 -0.07 -16.18
N THR A 165 -23.33 0.76 -15.80
CA THR A 165 -24.64 0.86 -16.46
C THR A 165 -24.62 1.70 -17.74
N ALA A 166 -23.60 2.54 -17.92
CA ALA A 166 -23.44 3.36 -19.13
C ALA A 166 -21.97 3.48 -19.54
N PRO A 167 -21.67 3.37 -20.84
CA PRO A 167 -20.35 3.73 -21.35
C PRO A 167 -20.14 5.25 -21.18
N HIS A 168 -18.93 5.64 -20.80
CA HIS A 168 -18.55 7.08 -20.80
C HIS A 168 -17.91 7.46 -22.15
N HIS A 169 -17.96 8.75 -22.48
CA HIS A 169 -17.20 9.29 -23.59
C HIS A 169 -15.75 9.56 -23.19
N GLY A 170 -14.83 9.33 -24.12
CA GLY A 170 -13.40 9.60 -23.93
C GLY A 170 -12.68 8.51 -23.17
N PHE A 171 -11.40 8.76 -22.85
CA PHE A 171 -10.50 7.85 -22.18
C PHE A 171 -10.13 8.38 -20.79
N ARG A 172 -10.48 7.63 -19.75
CA ARG A 172 -10.32 8.04 -18.35
C ARG A 172 -9.11 7.36 -17.71
N ILE A 173 -8.17 8.17 -17.25
CA ILE A 173 -6.97 7.75 -16.54
C ILE A 173 -7.14 8.16 -15.07
N LEU A 174 -7.08 7.18 -14.18
CA LEU A 174 -7.28 7.42 -12.75
C LEU A 174 -6.01 7.25 -11.94
N PHE A 175 -5.65 8.27 -11.19
CA PHE A 175 -4.74 8.17 -10.05
C PHE A 175 -5.52 8.39 -8.75
N PHE A 176 -5.26 7.59 -7.72
CA PHE A 176 -5.84 7.80 -6.39
C PHE A 176 -4.84 7.46 -5.29
N GLY A 177 -4.86 8.23 -4.22
CA GLY A 177 -4.01 7.98 -3.05
C GLY A 177 -3.48 9.23 -2.36
N ASN A 178 -2.54 9.05 -1.43
CA ASN A 178 -1.92 10.15 -0.71
C ASN A 178 -0.93 10.89 -1.60
N PHE A 179 -0.89 12.22 -1.50
CA PHE A 179 0.09 13.05 -2.20
C PHE A 179 1.40 13.09 -1.42
N THR A 180 2.32 12.20 -1.78
CA THR A 180 3.67 12.09 -1.21
C THR A 180 4.70 11.92 -2.31
N PRO A 181 6.00 12.22 -2.10
CA PRO A 181 7.02 12.15 -3.15
C PRO A 181 7.09 10.82 -3.89
N LEU A 182 6.95 9.69 -3.18
CA LEU A 182 6.98 8.36 -3.80
C LEU A 182 5.90 8.16 -4.88
N GLN A 183 4.79 8.90 -4.81
CA GLN A 183 3.70 8.77 -5.77
C GLN A 183 4.07 9.30 -7.16
N GLY A 184 4.94 10.32 -7.21
CA GLY A 184 5.42 10.88 -8.47
C GLY A 184 4.36 11.62 -9.28
N ILE A 185 3.39 12.28 -8.63
CA ILE A 185 2.28 12.99 -9.30
C ILE A 185 2.81 14.06 -10.27
N ALA A 186 3.95 14.69 -9.97
CA ALA A 186 4.59 15.64 -10.89
C ALA A 186 4.91 15.02 -12.26
N PHE A 187 5.26 13.73 -12.31
CA PHE A 187 5.52 13.03 -13.58
C PHE A 187 4.21 12.72 -14.31
N ILE A 188 3.12 12.43 -13.58
CA ILE A 188 1.77 12.27 -14.14
C ILE A 188 1.32 13.59 -14.81
N LEU A 189 1.49 14.74 -14.13
CA LEU A 189 1.12 16.05 -14.68
C LEU A 189 1.93 16.41 -15.95
N ARG A 190 3.23 16.12 -15.96
CA ARG A 190 4.06 16.33 -17.14
C ARG A 190 3.67 15.39 -18.30
N ALA A 191 3.35 14.14 -18.01
CA ALA A 191 2.83 13.21 -19.01
C ALA A 191 1.46 13.66 -19.56
N ALA A 192 0.57 14.19 -18.69
CA ALA A 192 -0.70 14.77 -19.10
C ALA A 192 -0.51 15.98 -20.04
N LYS A 193 0.53 16.81 -19.80
CA LYS A 193 0.90 17.90 -20.72
C LYS A 193 1.31 17.40 -22.09
N LEU A 194 2.09 16.33 -22.16
CA LEU A 194 2.49 15.72 -23.44
C LEU A 194 1.30 15.13 -24.22
N LEU A 195 0.21 14.84 -23.51
CA LEU A 195 -1.03 14.27 -24.08
C LEU A 195 -2.18 15.30 -24.20
N GLU A 196 -1.92 16.59 -24.03
CA GLU A 196 -2.96 17.62 -24.07
C GLU A 196 -3.73 17.73 -25.41
N HIS A 197 -3.09 17.32 -26.49
CA HIS A 197 -3.71 17.30 -27.82
C HIS A 197 -4.45 15.99 -28.14
N ALA A 198 -4.33 14.97 -27.28
CA ALA A 198 -5.10 13.74 -27.42
C ALA A 198 -6.56 14.04 -27.07
N LYS A 199 -7.41 14.05 -28.09
CA LYS A 199 -8.83 14.33 -27.91
C LYS A 199 -9.46 13.35 -26.93
N GLU A 200 -10.23 13.89 -25.99
CA GLU A 200 -11.04 13.10 -25.04
C GLU A 200 -10.24 12.32 -23.97
N VAL A 201 -8.95 12.61 -23.76
CA VAL A 201 -8.17 12.01 -22.65
C VAL A 201 -8.32 12.87 -21.41
N ARG A 202 -8.72 12.25 -20.31
CA ARG A 202 -8.90 12.91 -19.03
C ARG A 202 -8.15 12.17 -17.92
N PHE A 203 -7.44 12.93 -17.09
CA PHE A 203 -6.80 12.46 -15.87
C PHE A 203 -7.60 12.87 -14.65
N ASP A 204 -8.16 11.92 -13.94
CA ASP A 204 -8.78 12.13 -12.63
C ASP A 204 -7.75 11.78 -11.53
N ILE A 205 -7.38 12.79 -10.72
CA ILE A 205 -6.40 12.66 -9.64
C ILE A 205 -7.11 12.84 -8.31
N ILE A 206 -7.36 11.73 -7.59
CA ILE A 206 -8.13 11.71 -6.35
C ILE A 206 -7.21 11.60 -5.15
N GLY A 207 -7.30 12.51 -4.19
CA GLY A 207 -6.59 12.41 -2.93
C GLY A 207 -6.17 13.71 -2.30
N SER A 208 -5.32 13.59 -1.29
CA SER A 208 -4.77 14.72 -0.53
C SER A 208 -3.43 14.34 0.08
N GLY A 209 -2.68 15.29 0.61
CA GLY A 209 -1.43 14.99 1.32
C GLY A 209 -0.37 16.07 1.22
N GLN A 210 0.85 15.72 1.58
CA GLN A 210 1.97 16.63 1.74
C GLN A 210 2.24 17.52 0.52
N THR A 211 2.18 16.96 -0.69
CA THR A 211 2.55 17.66 -1.93
C THR A 211 1.34 18.19 -2.71
N TYR A 212 0.14 18.16 -2.13
CA TYR A 212 -1.10 18.52 -2.86
C TYR A 212 -1.04 19.92 -3.45
N ASN A 213 -0.74 20.94 -2.63
CA ASN A 213 -0.68 22.32 -3.09
C ASN A 213 0.38 22.53 -4.16
N ASP A 214 1.56 21.93 -4.00
CA ASP A 214 2.64 22.01 -4.99
C ASP A 214 2.22 21.39 -6.32
N MET A 215 1.43 20.31 -6.29
CA MET A 215 0.93 19.65 -7.51
C MET A 215 -0.14 20.49 -8.20
N CYS A 216 -1.04 21.16 -7.45
CA CYS A 216 -1.99 22.10 -8.02
C CYS A 216 -1.28 23.28 -8.70
N LEU A 217 -0.30 23.90 -8.05
CA LEU A 217 0.52 24.96 -8.63
C LEU A 217 1.29 24.52 -9.86
N LEU A 218 1.82 23.27 -9.85
CA LEU A 218 2.49 22.71 -11.03
C LEU A 218 1.51 22.51 -12.19
N ALA A 219 0.29 22.05 -11.93
CA ALA A 219 -0.73 21.84 -12.97
C ALA A 219 -1.13 23.18 -13.61
N GLU A 220 -1.32 24.23 -12.81
CA GLU A 220 -1.57 25.59 -13.30
C GLU A 220 -0.41 26.10 -14.17
N LYS A 221 0.83 25.96 -13.70
CA LYS A 221 2.04 26.37 -14.46
C LYS A 221 2.15 25.63 -15.79
N LEU A 222 1.83 24.35 -15.81
CA LEU A 222 1.88 23.52 -17.02
C LEU A 222 0.68 23.74 -17.95
N GLN A 223 -0.37 24.39 -17.45
CA GLN A 223 -1.63 24.59 -18.19
C GLN A 223 -2.17 23.26 -18.74
N VAL A 224 -2.49 22.30 -17.86
CA VAL A 224 -2.99 20.96 -18.23
C VAL A 224 -4.53 20.92 -18.10
N PRO A 225 -5.30 21.22 -19.15
CA PRO A 225 -6.76 21.28 -19.09
C PRO A 225 -7.41 19.90 -18.97
N ASN A 226 -6.68 18.87 -19.28
CA ASN A 226 -7.10 17.47 -19.24
C ASN A 226 -6.92 16.80 -17.86
N VAL A 227 -6.50 17.56 -16.83
CA VAL A 227 -6.33 17.07 -15.46
C VAL A 227 -7.37 17.64 -14.53
N LEU A 228 -8.04 16.78 -13.76
CA LEU A 228 -9.00 17.17 -12.73
C LEU A 228 -8.54 16.63 -11.38
N PHE A 229 -8.37 17.52 -10.41
CA PHE A 229 -8.12 17.15 -9.01
C PHE A 229 -9.44 16.97 -8.26
N HIS A 230 -9.50 15.91 -7.48
CA HIS A 230 -10.62 15.63 -6.60
C HIS A 230 -10.11 15.42 -5.17
N GLU A 231 -10.88 15.88 -4.21
CA GLU A 231 -10.63 15.57 -2.81
C GLU A 231 -10.70 14.06 -2.53
N ARG A 232 -10.22 13.66 -1.36
CA ARG A 232 -10.30 12.28 -0.91
C ARG A 232 -11.76 11.81 -0.87
N LYS A 233 -12.06 10.74 -1.57
CA LYS A 233 -13.41 10.16 -1.66
C LYS A 233 -13.65 9.06 -0.61
N PRO A 234 -14.88 8.93 -0.13
CA PRO A 234 -15.31 7.73 0.59
C PRO A 234 -15.08 6.47 -0.24
N ILE A 235 -14.91 5.33 0.41
CA ILE A 235 -14.51 4.09 -0.26
C ILE A 235 -15.49 3.67 -1.36
N HIS A 236 -16.80 3.82 -1.16
CA HIS A 236 -17.81 3.47 -2.15
C HIS A 236 -17.78 4.34 -3.41
N GLU A 237 -17.41 5.63 -3.28
CA GLU A 237 -17.19 6.51 -4.42
C GLU A 237 -15.86 6.23 -5.12
N LEU A 238 -14.82 5.87 -4.35
CA LEU A 238 -13.53 5.47 -4.91
C LEU A 238 -13.67 4.20 -5.76
N VAL A 239 -14.40 3.22 -5.27
CA VAL A 239 -14.70 1.97 -6.01
C VAL A 239 -15.42 2.28 -7.34
N ARG A 240 -16.37 3.22 -7.34
CA ARG A 240 -17.02 3.67 -8.57
C ARG A 240 -16.04 4.36 -9.52
N ALA A 241 -15.18 5.24 -9.00
CA ALA A 241 -14.17 5.92 -9.81
C ALA A 241 -13.17 4.91 -10.44
N ILE A 242 -12.76 3.87 -9.69
CA ILE A 242 -11.92 2.79 -10.23
C ILE A 242 -12.70 2.02 -11.32
N ALA A 243 -13.98 1.71 -11.09
CA ALA A 243 -14.81 1.01 -12.08
C ALA A 243 -14.97 1.83 -13.37
N ASP A 244 -15.08 3.15 -13.26
CA ASP A 244 -15.21 4.08 -14.40
C ASP A 244 -13.90 4.32 -15.17
N ALA A 245 -12.75 4.00 -14.61
CA ALA A 245 -11.45 4.22 -15.25
C ALA A 245 -11.19 3.21 -16.37
N ASP A 246 -10.56 3.66 -17.47
CA ASP A 246 -9.98 2.79 -18.50
C ASP A 246 -8.62 2.27 -18.10
N VAL A 247 -7.85 3.06 -17.32
CA VAL A 247 -6.52 2.72 -16.80
C VAL A 247 -6.35 3.31 -15.43
N CYS A 248 -5.81 2.53 -14.49
CA CYS A 248 -5.40 2.98 -13.17
C CYS A 248 -3.89 3.17 -13.11
N LEU A 249 -3.45 4.27 -12.50
CA LEU A 249 -2.04 4.60 -12.33
C LEU A 249 -1.52 4.16 -10.95
N GLY A 250 -0.33 3.55 -10.95
CA GLY A 250 0.40 3.19 -9.73
C GLY A 250 1.21 4.35 -9.15
N ILE A 251 2.54 4.16 -9.01
CA ILE A 251 3.49 5.16 -8.50
C ILE A 251 4.63 5.36 -9.49
N PHE A 252 5.18 6.60 -9.52
CA PHE A 252 6.19 7.00 -10.50
C PHE A 252 7.34 7.81 -9.88
N GLY A 253 7.42 7.89 -8.56
CA GLY A 253 8.44 8.67 -7.87
C GLY A 253 9.86 8.10 -8.05
N GLU A 254 10.86 8.91 -7.68
CA GLU A 254 12.28 8.58 -7.77
C GLU A 254 12.90 8.21 -6.41
N THR A 255 12.09 8.15 -5.34
CA THR A 255 12.61 7.87 -4.00
C THR A 255 13.03 6.41 -3.86
N GLY A 256 13.99 6.15 -2.97
CA GLY A 256 14.39 4.77 -2.68
C GLY A 256 13.22 3.90 -2.22
N LYS A 257 12.20 4.49 -1.58
CA LYS A 257 10.98 3.78 -1.16
C LYS A 257 10.14 3.33 -2.34
N THR A 258 10.09 4.12 -3.43
CA THR A 258 9.40 3.73 -4.67
C THR A 258 9.91 2.39 -5.20
N GLN A 259 11.22 2.14 -5.08
CA GLN A 259 11.84 0.90 -5.54
C GLN A 259 11.49 -0.34 -4.72
N ARG A 260 10.92 -0.15 -3.50
CA ARG A 260 10.76 -1.21 -2.49
C ARG A 260 9.32 -1.62 -2.22
N VAL A 261 8.34 -0.90 -2.73
CA VAL A 261 6.92 -1.15 -2.39
C VAL A 261 6.07 -1.43 -3.63
N ILE A 262 5.06 -2.27 -3.46
CA ILE A 262 3.92 -2.37 -4.37
C ILE A 262 2.77 -1.62 -3.68
N PRO A 263 2.30 -0.49 -4.22
CA PRO A 263 1.31 0.33 -3.54
C PRO A 263 -0.08 -0.34 -3.51
N ASN A 264 -0.86 -0.09 -2.45
CA ASN A 264 -2.21 -0.66 -2.26
C ASN A 264 -3.09 -0.50 -3.51
N LYS A 265 -3.05 0.67 -4.15
CA LYS A 265 -3.86 0.98 -5.33
C LYS A 265 -3.65 0.01 -6.51
N VAL A 266 -2.47 -0.60 -6.61
CA VAL A 266 -2.21 -1.63 -7.64
C VAL A 266 -3.06 -2.86 -7.34
N TYR A 267 -3.05 -3.35 -6.10
CA TYR A 267 -3.86 -4.49 -5.68
C TYR A 267 -5.37 -4.20 -5.81
N GLU A 268 -5.79 -3.00 -5.42
CA GLU A 268 -7.17 -2.54 -5.49
C GLU A 268 -7.69 -2.48 -6.95
N ALA A 269 -6.87 -1.94 -7.86
CA ALA A 269 -7.22 -1.82 -9.27
C ALA A 269 -7.27 -3.19 -9.98
N ILE A 270 -6.27 -4.07 -9.75
CA ILE A 270 -6.28 -5.40 -10.38
C ILE A 270 -7.38 -6.31 -9.81
N ALA A 271 -7.75 -6.18 -8.54
CA ALA A 271 -8.89 -6.87 -7.94
C ALA A 271 -10.22 -6.49 -8.66
N MET A 272 -10.30 -5.27 -9.17
CA MET A 272 -11.44 -4.77 -9.95
C MET A 272 -11.30 -5.02 -11.46
N LYS A 273 -10.31 -5.83 -11.86
CA LYS A 273 -10.03 -6.16 -13.27
C LYS A 273 -9.78 -4.91 -14.12
N LYS A 274 -9.02 -3.94 -13.58
CA LYS A 274 -8.58 -2.75 -14.30
C LYS A 274 -7.13 -2.88 -14.76
N PRO A 275 -6.80 -2.44 -15.98
CA PRO A 275 -5.41 -2.39 -16.41
C PRO A 275 -4.65 -1.36 -15.57
N VAL A 276 -3.46 -1.72 -15.13
CA VAL A 276 -2.60 -0.86 -14.30
C VAL A 276 -1.34 -0.50 -15.07
N LEU A 277 -0.98 0.78 -15.01
CA LEU A 277 0.29 1.32 -15.46
C LEU A 277 1.05 1.89 -14.27
N THR A 278 2.29 1.45 -14.04
CA THR A 278 3.13 1.91 -12.92
C THR A 278 4.60 1.94 -13.32
N ALA A 279 5.45 2.50 -12.44
CA ALA A 279 6.90 2.46 -12.66
C ALA A 279 7.45 1.04 -12.57
N ASP A 280 8.42 0.76 -13.43
CA ASP A 280 9.23 -0.45 -13.39
C ASP A 280 10.21 -0.38 -12.21
N THR A 281 9.99 -1.21 -11.21
CA THR A 281 10.80 -1.27 -9.98
C THR A 281 11.08 -2.72 -9.60
N PRO A 282 12.17 -2.97 -8.85
CA PRO A 282 12.43 -4.32 -8.35
C PRO A 282 11.26 -4.93 -7.56
N ALA A 283 10.55 -4.11 -6.77
CA ALA A 283 9.41 -4.58 -6.00
C ALA A 283 8.23 -5.01 -6.87
N ILE A 284 7.86 -4.23 -7.90
CA ILE A 284 6.73 -4.57 -8.77
C ILE A 284 6.99 -5.86 -9.53
N ARG A 285 8.24 -6.10 -9.94
CA ARG A 285 8.68 -7.31 -10.65
C ARG A 285 8.70 -8.58 -9.80
N GLU A 286 8.52 -8.49 -8.47
CA GLU A 286 8.33 -9.68 -7.63
C GLU A 286 7.00 -10.40 -7.90
N LEU A 287 6.02 -9.69 -8.44
CA LEU A 287 4.67 -10.19 -8.62
C LEU A 287 4.17 -10.06 -10.06
N PHE A 288 4.67 -9.08 -10.82
CA PHE A 288 4.11 -8.70 -12.10
C PHE A 288 5.11 -8.81 -13.24
N ILE A 289 4.57 -9.11 -14.44
CA ILE A 289 5.30 -9.22 -15.70
C ILE A 289 4.76 -8.17 -16.66
N ASP A 290 5.69 -7.35 -17.20
CA ASP A 290 5.35 -6.27 -18.12
C ASP A 290 4.64 -6.81 -19.38
N HIS A 291 3.62 -6.10 -19.85
CA HIS A 291 2.76 -6.44 -20.97
C HIS A 291 1.88 -7.71 -20.78
N GLU A 292 2.02 -8.46 -19.69
CA GLU A 292 1.19 -9.63 -19.42
C GLU A 292 0.07 -9.33 -18.41
N ASN A 293 0.43 -8.82 -17.24
CA ASN A 293 -0.51 -8.60 -16.14
C ASN A 293 -0.41 -7.20 -15.50
N ILE A 294 0.50 -6.38 -16.02
CA ILE A 294 0.68 -4.97 -15.72
C ILE A 294 1.39 -4.31 -16.90
N LEU A 295 1.28 -2.98 -17.05
CA LEU A 295 2.14 -2.23 -17.94
C LEU A 295 3.13 -1.41 -17.13
N LEU A 296 4.41 -1.46 -17.54
CA LEU A 296 5.49 -0.79 -16.84
C LEU A 296 6.07 0.34 -17.68
N CYS A 297 6.46 1.43 -17.01
CA CYS A 297 7.23 2.52 -17.59
C CYS A 297 8.45 2.84 -16.72
N ARG A 298 9.42 3.55 -17.24
CA ARG A 298 10.56 4.02 -16.47
C ARG A 298 10.09 4.94 -15.33
N ALA A 299 10.65 4.74 -14.13
CA ALA A 299 10.38 5.60 -12.98
C ALA A 299 10.87 7.04 -13.29
N ALA A 300 10.14 8.04 -12.79
CA ALA A 300 10.47 9.46 -12.95
C ALA A 300 10.63 9.94 -14.39
N ASP A 301 9.99 9.25 -15.35
CA ASP A 301 10.08 9.56 -16.79
C ASP A 301 8.68 9.89 -17.35
N PRO A 302 8.34 11.18 -17.49
CA PRO A 302 7.04 11.58 -18.02
C PRO A 302 6.84 11.26 -19.49
N GLU A 303 7.90 11.17 -20.28
CA GLU A 303 7.84 10.86 -21.71
C GLU A 303 7.49 9.39 -21.91
N ASP A 304 8.16 8.49 -21.19
CA ASP A 304 7.85 7.07 -21.24
C ASP A 304 6.45 6.79 -20.68
N LEU A 305 6.06 7.47 -19.60
CA LEU A 305 4.70 7.40 -19.07
C LEU A 305 3.66 7.82 -20.11
N ALA A 306 3.85 8.96 -20.80
CA ALA A 306 2.95 9.42 -21.86
C ALA A 306 2.90 8.43 -23.04
N LYS A 307 4.04 7.88 -23.44
CA LYS A 307 4.13 6.86 -24.50
C LYS A 307 3.34 5.60 -24.12
N LYS A 308 3.46 5.11 -22.88
CA LYS A 308 2.73 3.92 -22.42
C LYS A 308 1.23 4.20 -22.27
N ILE A 309 0.83 5.40 -21.86
CA ILE A 309 -0.58 5.81 -21.86
C ILE A 309 -1.14 5.82 -23.28
N ASN A 310 -0.42 6.42 -24.23
CA ASN A 310 -0.84 6.46 -25.63
C ASN A 310 -0.95 5.05 -26.25
N LEU A 311 -0.07 4.14 -25.87
CA LEU A 311 -0.15 2.72 -26.24
C LEU A 311 -1.47 2.10 -25.73
N LEU A 312 -1.85 2.38 -24.46
CA LEU A 312 -3.11 1.86 -23.90
C LEU A 312 -4.35 2.52 -24.52
N ILE A 313 -4.30 3.80 -24.89
CA ILE A 313 -5.39 4.49 -25.61
C ILE A 313 -5.69 3.76 -26.93
N ASN A 314 -4.65 3.46 -27.71
CA ASN A 314 -4.77 2.94 -29.07
C ASN A 314 -4.85 1.40 -29.15
N ASN A 315 -4.64 0.69 -28.04
CA ASN A 315 -4.61 -0.78 -28.06
C ASN A 315 -5.57 -1.38 -27.02
N ARG A 316 -6.82 -1.51 -27.42
CA ARG A 316 -7.87 -2.09 -26.58
C ARG A 316 -7.57 -3.55 -26.18
N THR A 317 -7.05 -4.34 -27.10
CA THR A 317 -6.69 -5.74 -26.84
C THR A 317 -5.64 -5.86 -25.76
N LEU A 318 -4.62 -5.00 -25.77
CA LEU A 318 -3.60 -4.97 -24.72
C LEU A 318 -4.20 -4.57 -23.37
N ARG A 319 -5.10 -3.56 -23.34
CA ARG A 319 -5.79 -3.17 -22.10
C ARG A 319 -6.56 -4.34 -21.48
N GLU A 320 -7.34 -5.04 -22.30
CA GLU A 320 -8.14 -6.18 -21.87
C GLU A 320 -7.25 -7.34 -21.41
N HIS A 321 -6.18 -7.62 -22.13
CA HIS A 321 -5.18 -8.64 -21.77
C HIS A 321 -4.56 -8.37 -20.40
N ILE A 322 -4.01 -7.15 -20.18
CA ILE A 322 -3.40 -6.74 -18.92
C ILE A 322 -4.41 -6.77 -17.77
N ALA A 323 -5.65 -6.34 -18.01
CA ALA A 323 -6.70 -6.37 -16.99
C ALA A 323 -7.06 -7.79 -16.55
N VAL A 324 -7.12 -8.73 -17.49
CA VAL A 324 -7.36 -10.16 -17.20
C VAL A 324 -6.16 -10.74 -16.45
N GLY A 325 -4.96 -10.60 -16.98
CA GLY A 325 -3.74 -11.13 -16.35
C GLY A 325 -3.49 -10.55 -14.96
N GLY A 326 -3.77 -9.25 -14.76
CA GLY A 326 -3.71 -8.60 -13.44
C GLY A 326 -4.69 -9.20 -12.46
N PHE A 327 -5.93 -9.46 -12.88
CA PHE A 327 -6.94 -10.09 -12.06
C PHE A 327 -6.58 -11.56 -11.71
N GLU A 328 -6.03 -12.31 -12.65
CA GLU A 328 -5.53 -13.67 -12.40
C GLU A 328 -4.39 -13.67 -11.39
N ALA A 329 -3.43 -12.74 -11.52
CA ALA A 329 -2.36 -12.56 -10.54
C ALA A 329 -2.90 -12.21 -9.15
N TYR A 330 -3.94 -11.37 -9.07
CA TYR A 330 -4.65 -11.07 -7.83
C TYR A 330 -5.29 -12.32 -7.23
N GLN A 331 -6.04 -13.07 -8.00
CA GLN A 331 -6.71 -14.29 -7.52
C GLN A 331 -5.71 -15.34 -7.02
N ALA A 332 -4.60 -15.51 -7.70
CA ALA A 332 -3.57 -16.49 -7.36
C ALA A 332 -2.73 -16.12 -6.13
N ASN A 333 -2.56 -14.81 -5.84
CA ASN A 333 -1.56 -14.37 -4.85
C ASN A 333 -2.04 -13.36 -3.82
N CYS A 334 -3.07 -12.57 -4.11
CA CYS A 334 -3.34 -11.32 -3.41
C CYS A 334 -4.70 -11.29 -2.69
N THR A 335 -5.46 -12.39 -2.72
CA THR A 335 -6.71 -12.49 -1.94
C THR A 335 -6.39 -12.69 -0.46
N PRO A 336 -7.28 -12.24 0.46
CA PRO A 336 -7.10 -12.46 1.89
C PRO A 336 -6.87 -13.94 2.25
N ALA A 337 -7.61 -14.87 1.64
CA ALA A 337 -7.47 -16.31 1.88
C ALA A 337 -6.06 -16.81 1.58
N ILE A 338 -5.50 -16.46 0.43
CA ILE A 338 -4.15 -16.88 0.00
C ILE A 338 -3.08 -16.24 0.88
N ILE A 339 -3.17 -14.93 1.14
CA ILE A 339 -2.22 -14.22 2.00
C ILE A 339 -2.26 -14.79 3.41
N GLY A 340 -3.47 -15.01 3.95
CA GLY A 340 -3.66 -15.59 5.28
C GLY A 340 -3.12 -17.01 5.39
N SER A 341 -3.31 -17.85 4.38
CA SER A 341 -2.75 -19.22 4.33
C SER A 341 -1.22 -19.20 4.34
N LYS A 342 -0.59 -18.44 3.42
CA LYS A 342 0.87 -18.30 3.35
C LYS A 342 1.45 -17.76 4.66
N LEU A 343 0.81 -16.76 5.26
CA LEU A 343 1.23 -16.22 6.55
C LEU A 343 1.09 -17.24 7.67
N LEU A 344 -0.03 -17.95 7.75
CA LEU A 344 -0.29 -18.94 8.78
C LEU A 344 0.75 -20.08 8.77
N ASP A 345 1.14 -20.55 7.59
CA ASP A 345 2.16 -21.59 7.45
C ASP A 345 3.52 -21.15 7.99
N VAL A 346 3.91 -19.88 7.76
CA VAL A 346 5.15 -19.33 8.32
C VAL A 346 5.03 -19.14 9.83
N LEU A 347 3.88 -18.66 10.31
CA LEU A 347 3.65 -18.44 11.76
C LEU A 347 3.65 -19.76 12.55
N LYS A 348 3.07 -20.83 12.01
CA LYS A 348 3.09 -22.18 12.65
C LYS A 348 4.51 -22.73 12.84
N ARG A 349 5.43 -22.40 11.93
CA ARG A 349 6.85 -22.81 12.04
C ARG A 349 7.65 -21.92 13.01
N ALA A 350 7.08 -20.83 13.46
CA ALA A 350 7.74 -19.81 14.28
C ALA A 350 7.32 -19.84 15.76
N ILE A 351 6.30 -20.63 16.08
CA ILE A 351 5.79 -20.92 17.43
C ILE A 351 6.36 -22.27 17.89
#